data_099f6f200b038595b0fdabb76555a66d
#
_entry.id   099f6f200b038595b0fdabb76555a66d
#
_cell.length_a   1.000
_cell.length_b   1.000
_cell.length_c   1.000
_cell.angle_alpha   90.00
_cell.angle_beta   90.00
_cell.angle_gamma   90.00
#
_symmetry.space_group_name_H-M   'P 1'
#
loop_
_entity.id
_entity.type
_entity.pdbx_description
1 polymer ?
#
loop_
_entity_poly.entity_id
_entity_poly.type
_entity_poly.pdbx_seq_one_letter_code
_entity_poly.pdbx_strand_id
1 'polypeptide(L)'
;MPEDLPRAAQPEYLTDALRRAGALRAGRVCDVVVESSKPTILSRIIRLRLSYDGPAADAPASLILNTGLPERADARRNPGQYEVAFYTQVAAAIPKAPVPCCFDAVWNEDTNDWHLLLEDLTDSHFTLTYWPMPPTRPQSEAIVAARARFHAALWDDPRLGTSIGTWLEPHDPQIRRFAEEFARFADRVGDRLPAERRAVYERLIEEGHRLNARYHTHTAT
;
A
#
# COMPACT_ATOMS: atom_id res chain seq x y z
N MET A 1 -21.78 16.86 -12.53
CA MET A 1 -20.73 17.84 -12.27
C MET A 1 -19.42 17.12 -12.46
N PRO A 2 -18.46 17.58 -13.25
CA PRO A 2 -17.14 17.00 -13.20
C PRO A 2 -16.64 17.19 -11.76
N GLU A 3 -16.28 16.08 -11.08
CA GLU A 3 -15.58 16.16 -9.79
C GLU A 3 -14.32 16.99 -10.03
N ASP A 4 -14.11 18.03 -9.22
CA ASP A 4 -12.88 18.80 -9.27
C ASP A 4 -11.70 17.84 -9.08
N LEU A 5 -10.75 17.88 -9.99
CA LEU A 5 -9.54 17.06 -9.93
C LEU A 5 -8.84 17.30 -8.58
N PRO A 6 -8.44 16.24 -7.86
CA PRO A 6 -7.62 16.41 -6.66
C PRO A 6 -6.40 17.29 -6.97
N ARG A 7 -5.95 18.07 -6.00
CA ARG A 7 -4.75 18.93 -6.18
C ARG A 7 -3.56 18.17 -6.77
N ALA A 8 -3.36 16.92 -6.34
CA ALA A 8 -2.29 16.05 -6.82
C ALA A 8 -2.44 15.62 -8.30
N ALA A 9 -3.61 15.84 -8.92
CA ALA A 9 -3.85 15.59 -10.35
C ALA A 9 -3.83 16.87 -11.19
N GLN A 10 -3.49 18.01 -10.64
CA GLN A 10 -3.41 19.28 -11.37
C GLN A 10 -2.11 19.36 -12.18
N PRO A 11 -2.12 19.93 -13.42
CA PRO A 11 -0.94 20.00 -14.30
C PRO A 11 0.30 20.59 -13.64
N GLU A 12 0.13 21.68 -12.88
CA GLU A 12 1.23 22.35 -12.20
C GLU A 12 1.86 21.46 -11.13
N TYR A 13 1.01 20.81 -10.33
CA TYR A 13 1.46 19.89 -9.28
C TYR A 13 2.23 18.71 -9.87
N LEU A 14 1.67 18.08 -10.91
CA LEU A 14 2.29 16.94 -11.59
C LEU A 14 3.61 17.31 -12.25
N THR A 15 3.70 18.53 -12.85
CA THR A 15 4.95 19.04 -13.39
C THR A 15 6.03 19.10 -12.33
N ASP A 16 5.71 19.65 -11.16
CA ASP A 16 6.66 19.81 -10.06
C ASP A 16 7.02 18.46 -9.43
N ALA A 17 6.06 17.58 -9.24
CA ALA A 17 6.29 16.23 -8.70
C ALA A 17 7.22 15.41 -9.62
N LEU A 18 6.92 15.37 -10.92
CA LEU A 18 7.74 14.64 -11.89
C LEU A 18 9.15 15.24 -12.04
N ARG A 19 9.31 16.56 -11.93
CA ARG A 19 10.63 17.19 -11.91
C ARG A 19 11.43 16.83 -10.67
N ARG A 20 10.81 16.86 -9.47
CA ARG A 20 11.47 16.43 -8.23
C ARG A 20 11.90 14.96 -8.29
N ALA A 21 11.09 14.12 -8.89
CA ALA A 21 11.42 12.71 -9.10
C ALA A 21 12.44 12.45 -10.22
N GLY A 22 12.85 13.49 -10.98
CA GLY A 22 13.75 13.34 -12.12
C GLY A 22 13.14 12.68 -13.35
N ALA A 23 11.81 12.45 -13.35
CA ALA A 23 11.07 11.85 -14.44
C ALA A 23 10.64 12.84 -15.55
N LEU A 24 10.74 14.14 -15.29
CA LEU A 24 10.50 15.21 -16.27
C LEU A 24 11.66 16.18 -16.24
N ARG A 25 12.55 16.10 -17.23
CA ARG A 25 13.76 16.94 -17.31
C ARG A 25 13.49 18.32 -17.91
N ALA A 26 12.55 18.39 -18.87
CA ALA A 26 12.17 19.62 -19.56
C ALA A 26 10.69 19.56 -19.95
N GLY A 27 10.11 20.65 -20.40
CA GLY A 27 8.68 20.73 -20.67
C GLY A 27 7.85 20.82 -19.39
N ARG A 28 6.54 20.67 -19.53
CA ARG A 28 5.56 20.69 -18.43
C ARG A 28 4.34 19.85 -18.80
N VAL A 29 3.64 19.35 -17.80
CA VAL A 29 2.31 18.81 -17.99
C VAL A 29 1.37 19.97 -18.36
N CYS A 30 0.68 19.86 -19.48
CA CYS A 30 -0.28 20.90 -19.94
C CYS A 30 -1.73 20.45 -19.87
N ASP A 31 -1.99 19.14 -19.90
CA ASP A 31 -3.34 18.60 -19.77
C ASP A 31 -3.33 17.25 -19.05
N VAL A 32 -4.42 16.98 -18.33
CA VAL A 32 -4.61 15.75 -17.54
C VAL A 32 -6.01 15.21 -17.77
N VAL A 33 -6.08 14.00 -18.29
CA VAL A 33 -7.35 13.29 -18.51
C VAL A 33 -7.48 12.15 -17.49
N VAL A 34 -8.59 12.12 -16.77
CA VAL A 34 -8.95 10.97 -15.92
C VAL A 34 -9.51 9.86 -16.81
N GLU A 35 -8.74 8.79 -17.00
CA GLU A 35 -9.19 7.62 -17.75
C GLU A 35 -10.09 6.70 -16.92
N SER A 36 -9.81 6.58 -15.65
CA SER A 36 -10.65 5.82 -14.71
C SER A 36 -10.49 6.32 -13.29
N SER A 37 -11.55 6.17 -12.48
CA SER A 37 -11.55 6.45 -11.05
C SER A 37 -12.35 5.36 -10.35
N LYS A 38 -11.70 4.62 -9.45
CA LYS A 38 -12.31 3.48 -8.76
C LYS A 38 -12.07 3.59 -7.25
N PRO A 39 -13.13 3.66 -6.43
CA PRO A 39 -12.98 3.53 -5.00
C PRO A 39 -12.61 2.09 -4.64
N THR A 40 -11.71 1.94 -3.68
CA THR A 40 -11.41 0.68 -3.00
C THR A 40 -12.01 0.70 -1.59
N ILE A 41 -11.71 -0.29 -0.76
CA ILE A 41 -12.13 -0.29 0.64
C ILE A 41 -11.41 0.83 1.43
N LEU A 42 -10.20 1.20 1.05
CA LEU A 42 -9.33 2.08 1.84
C LEU A 42 -8.97 3.39 1.13
N SER A 43 -9.06 3.42 -0.20
CA SER A 43 -8.53 4.51 -1.02
C SER A 43 -9.30 4.66 -2.32
N ARG A 44 -8.96 5.67 -3.10
CA ARG A 44 -9.41 5.87 -4.47
C ARG A 44 -8.21 5.76 -5.41
N ILE A 45 -8.31 4.91 -6.42
CA ILE A 45 -7.30 4.72 -7.45
C ILE A 45 -7.79 5.43 -8.72
N ILE A 46 -7.02 6.39 -9.20
CA ILE A 46 -7.33 7.22 -10.37
C ILE A 46 -6.22 7.00 -11.40
N ARG A 47 -6.58 6.60 -12.61
CA ARG A 47 -5.65 6.54 -13.75
C ARG A 47 -5.69 7.88 -14.47
N LEU A 48 -4.52 8.51 -14.58
CA LEU A 48 -4.33 9.79 -15.22
C LEU A 48 -3.53 9.60 -16.52
N ARG A 49 -4.01 10.16 -17.63
CA ARG A 49 -3.25 10.33 -18.85
C ARG A 49 -2.73 11.76 -18.92
N LEU A 50 -1.46 11.91 -19.26
CA LEU A 50 -0.78 13.18 -19.26
C LEU A 50 -0.45 13.64 -20.69
N SER A 51 -0.64 14.94 -20.96
CA SER A 51 -0.12 15.61 -22.14
C SER A 51 0.92 16.63 -21.73
N TYR A 52 1.92 16.81 -22.57
CA TYR A 52 3.06 17.67 -22.28
C TYR A 52 3.19 18.79 -23.31
N ASP A 53 3.63 19.96 -22.83
CA ASP A 53 4.09 21.06 -23.64
C ASP A 53 5.63 21.13 -23.52
N GLY A 54 6.31 21.08 -24.69
CA GLY A 54 7.77 21.01 -24.76
C GLY A 54 8.34 19.59 -24.69
N PRO A 55 9.68 19.45 -24.60
CA PRO A 55 10.36 18.16 -24.64
C PRO A 55 10.06 17.31 -23.40
N ALA A 56 9.48 16.13 -23.59
CA ALA A 56 9.09 15.20 -22.55
C ALA A 56 9.24 13.71 -22.96
N ALA A 57 10.23 13.40 -23.80
CA ALA A 57 10.36 12.07 -24.41
C ALA A 57 10.45 10.91 -23.40
N ASP A 58 11.06 11.14 -22.24
CA ASP A 58 11.26 10.12 -21.19
C ASP A 58 10.21 10.22 -20.07
N ALA A 59 9.27 11.17 -20.15
CA ALA A 59 8.27 11.37 -19.11
C ALA A 59 7.13 10.34 -19.23
N PRO A 60 6.50 9.92 -18.11
CA PRO A 60 5.43 8.95 -18.13
C PRO A 60 4.18 9.49 -18.85
N ALA A 61 3.64 8.74 -19.83
CA ALA A 61 2.41 9.11 -20.54
C ALA A 61 1.16 8.96 -19.65
N SER A 62 1.24 8.13 -18.62
CA SER A 62 0.17 7.90 -17.65
C SER A 62 0.70 7.66 -16.25
N LEU A 63 -0.11 7.94 -15.24
CA LEU A 63 0.17 7.74 -13.83
C LEU A 63 -1.01 7.13 -13.11
N ILE A 64 -0.75 6.46 -12.01
CA ILE A 64 -1.76 6.10 -11.03
C ILE A 64 -1.67 7.07 -9.84
N LEU A 65 -2.74 7.80 -9.59
CA LEU A 65 -2.94 8.54 -8.35
C LEU A 65 -3.74 7.67 -7.38
N ASN A 66 -3.11 7.27 -6.28
CA ASN A 66 -3.78 6.62 -5.16
C ASN A 66 -3.96 7.66 -4.04
N THR A 67 -5.19 7.87 -3.57
CA THR A 67 -5.51 8.92 -2.59
C THR A 67 -6.54 8.44 -1.58
N GLY A 68 -6.57 9.08 -0.41
CA GLY A 68 -7.55 8.80 0.63
C GLY A 68 -8.99 8.99 0.18
N LEU A 69 -9.91 8.32 0.86
CA LEU A 69 -11.35 8.53 0.73
C LEU A 69 -11.76 9.64 1.72
N PRO A 70 -12.45 10.70 1.28
CA PRO A 70 -12.86 11.81 2.16
C PRO A 70 -13.64 11.35 3.40
N GLU A 71 -14.50 10.34 3.26
CA GLU A 71 -15.28 9.75 4.33
C GLU A 71 -14.45 8.99 5.38
N ARG A 72 -13.15 8.83 5.14
CA ARG A 72 -12.20 8.15 6.04
C ARG A 72 -11.12 9.06 6.61
N ALA A 73 -11.18 10.35 6.32
CA ALA A 73 -10.22 11.33 6.83
C ALA A 73 -10.12 11.32 8.37
N ASP A 74 -11.24 11.06 9.06
CA ASP A 74 -11.32 11.01 10.53
C ASP A 74 -10.93 9.65 11.15
N ALA A 75 -10.54 8.68 10.33
CA ALA A 75 -10.17 7.36 10.84
C ALA A 75 -8.87 7.45 11.66
N ARG A 76 -8.92 7.00 12.93
CA ARG A 76 -7.75 6.96 13.85
C ARG A 76 -6.54 6.21 13.28
N ARG A 77 -6.74 5.33 12.29
CA ARG A 77 -5.71 4.64 11.52
C ARG A 77 -6.01 4.88 10.05
N ASN A 78 -5.35 5.86 9.48
CA ASN A 78 -5.39 6.08 8.06
C ASN A 78 -4.34 5.17 7.38
N PRO A 79 -4.75 4.20 6.54
CA PRO A 79 -3.81 3.29 5.88
C PRO A 79 -2.81 4.02 4.98
N GLY A 80 -3.15 5.21 4.50
CA GLY A 80 -2.27 6.04 3.67
C GLY A 80 -0.97 6.44 4.34
N GLN A 81 -0.98 6.68 5.66
CA GLN A 81 0.24 6.94 6.40
C GLN A 81 1.26 5.81 6.25
N TYR A 82 0.79 4.57 6.32
CA TYR A 82 1.66 3.39 6.17
C TYR A 82 2.13 3.21 4.73
N GLU A 83 1.27 3.47 3.74
CA GLU A 83 1.66 3.40 2.33
C GLU A 83 2.68 4.48 1.98
N VAL A 84 2.49 5.72 2.43
CA VAL A 84 3.45 6.81 2.25
C VAL A 84 4.78 6.48 2.94
N ALA A 85 4.75 6.04 4.20
CA ALA A 85 5.96 5.62 4.92
C ALA A 85 6.67 4.45 4.22
N PHE A 86 5.93 3.49 3.68
CA PHE A 86 6.49 2.40 2.91
C PHE A 86 7.27 2.91 1.69
N TYR A 87 6.68 3.77 0.86
CA TYR A 87 7.37 4.27 -0.34
C TYR A 87 8.54 5.20 -0.02
N THR A 88 8.43 6.01 1.02
CA THR A 88 9.48 6.99 1.39
C THR A 88 10.63 6.37 2.17
N GLN A 89 10.40 5.33 2.95
CA GLN A 89 11.40 4.75 3.85
C GLN A 89 11.82 3.35 3.41
N VAL A 90 10.87 2.46 3.12
CA VAL A 90 11.14 1.04 2.89
C VAL A 90 11.52 0.80 1.43
N ALA A 91 10.64 1.14 0.49
CA ALA A 91 10.89 0.92 -0.94
C ALA A 91 12.12 1.71 -1.42
N ALA A 92 12.31 2.93 -0.94
CA ALA A 92 13.48 3.76 -1.24
C ALA A 92 14.81 3.14 -0.77
N ALA A 93 14.77 2.30 0.26
CA ALA A 93 15.95 1.62 0.79
C ALA A 93 16.33 0.34 0.02
N ILE A 94 15.44 -0.16 -0.85
CA ILE A 94 15.64 -1.41 -1.60
C ILE A 94 15.96 -1.11 -3.07
N PRO A 95 17.20 -1.39 -3.52
CA PRO A 95 17.53 -1.25 -4.94
C PRO A 95 16.63 -2.16 -5.80
N LYS A 96 15.92 -1.57 -6.77
CA LYS A 96 14.98 -2.28 -7.66
C LYS A 96 13.90 -3.05 -6.87
N ALA A 97 13.29 -2.39 -5.89
CA ALA A 97 12.15 -2.93 -5.17
C ALA A 97 11.10 -3.46 -6.17
N PRO A 98 10.50 -4.64 -5.93
CA PRO A 98 9.49 -5.21 -6.84
C PRO A 98 8.12 -4.55 -6.63
N VAL A 99 8.09 -3.23 -6.74
CA VAL A 99 6.91 -2.37 -6.58
C VAL A 99 6.91 -1.30 -7.66
N PRO A 100 5.75 -0.68 -8.00
CA PRO A 100 5.70 0.43 -8.93
C PRO A 100 6.64 1.57 -8.52
N CYS A 101 7.24 2.25 -9.50
CA CYS A 101 7.99 3.47 -9.21
C CYS A 101 7.06 4.50 -8.57
N CYS A 102 7.53 5.15 -7.50
CA CYS A 102 6.79 6.23 -6.84
C CYS A 102 7.42 7.58 -7.22
N PHE A 103 6.65 8.45 -7.85
CA PHE A 103 7.07 9.78 -8.26
C PHE A 103 6.81 10.84 -7.19
N ASP A 104 5.80 10.61 -6.34
CA ASP A 104 5.50 11.47 -5.20
C ASP A 104 4.71 10.70 -4.14
N ALA A 105 4.99 10.97 -2.87
CA ALA A 105 4.33 10.35 -1.74
C ALA A 105 4.17 11.39 -0.63
N VAL A 106 2.94 11.76 -0.31
CA VAL A 106 2.63 12.83 0.63
C VAL A 106 1.62 12.36 1.65
N TRP A 107 1.92 12.64 2.91
CA TRP A 107 1.04 12.53 4.06
C TRP A 107 0.97 13.87 4.77
N ASN A 108 -0.23 14.35 5.05
CA ASN A 108 -0.48 15.56 5.84
C ASN A 108 -1.07 15.17 7.20
N GLU A 109 -0.33 15.40 8.27
CA GLU A 109 -0.74 15.05 9.64
C GLU A 109 -1.94 15.86 10.12
N ASP A 110 -2.07 17.13 9.69
CA ASP A 110 -3.13 18.03 10.16
C ASP A 110 -4.49 17.66 9.57
N THR A 111 -4.51 17.26 8.29
CA THR A 111 -5.75 16.97 7.55
C THR A 111 -6.01 15.49 7.35
N ASN A 112 -5.03 14.61 7.67
CA ASN A 112 -5.04 13.20 7.32
C ASN A 112 -5.17 12.92 5.80
N ASP A 113 -4.92 13.93 4.96
CA ASP A 113 -4.88 13.77 3.52
C ASP A 113 -3.59 13.11 3.08
N TRP A 114 -3.70 12.27 2.09
CA TRP A 114 -2.54 11.61 1.52
C TRP A 114 -2.72 11.28 0.05
N HIS A 115 -1.60 11.14 -0.63
CA HIS A 115 -1.58 10.58 -1.97
C HIS A 115 -0.24 9.93 -2.31
N LEU A 116 -0.30 9.06 -3.29
CA LEU A 116 0.84 8.49 -3.99
C LEU A 116 0.67 8.71 -5.49
N LEU A 117 1.71 9.18 -6.16
CA LEU A 117 1.81 9.19 -7.62
C LEU A 117 2.71 8.04 -8.03
N LEU A 118 2.11 7.03 -8.64
CA LEU A 118 2.78 5.78 -8.97
C LEU A 118 2.87 5.57 -10.49
N GLU A 119 3.84 4.79 -10.88
CA GLU A 119 3.94 4.23 -12.23
C GLU A 119 2.66 3.49 -12.61
N ASP A 120 2.17 3.75 -13.83
CA ASP A 120 1.04 3.05 -14.40
C ASP A 120 1.50 1.74 -15.05
N LEU A 121 1.21 0.62 -14.43
CA LEU A 121 1.54 -0.71 -14.90
C LEU A 121 0.40 -1.37 -15.72
N THR A 122 -0.68 -0.65 -16.01
CA THR A 122 -1.90 -1.22 -16.62
C THR A 122 -1.63 -1.90 -17.95
N ASP A 123 -0.75 -1.33 -18.78
CA ASP A 123 -0.47 -1.84 -20.12
C ASP A 123 0.68 -2.88 -20.16
N SER A 124 1.46 -3.01 -19.09
CA SER A 124 2.61 -3.91 -18.98
C SER A 124 2.39 -5.10 -18.05
N HIS A 125 1.40 -5.02 -17.17
CA HIS A 125 1.09 -6.03 -16.18
C HIS A 125 -0.39 -6.37 -16.21
N PHE A 126 -0.75 -7.52 -15.68
CA PHE A 126 -2.14 -7.90 -15.49
C PHE A 126 -2.44 -8.11 -14.01
N THR A 127 -3.66 -7.77 -13.61
CA THR A 127 -4.14 -8.07 -12.27
C THR A 127 -4.34 -9.57 -12.14
N LEU A 128 -3.76 -10.16 -11.12
CA LEU A 128 -4.02 -11.54 -10.73
C LEU A 128 -5.52 -11.74 -10.53
N THR A 129 -5.99 -12.88 -10.97
CA THR A 129 -7.37 -13.37 -10.93
C THR A 129 -8.29 -12.68 -9.94
N TYR A 130 -9.53 -12.43 -10.39
CA TYR A 130 -10.60 -11.91 -9.53
C TYR A 130 -10.83 -12.86 -8.35
N TRP A 131 -10.83 -12.31 -7.13
CA TRP A 131 -11.28 -13.03 -5.96
C TRP A 131 -12.66 -13.69 -6.21
N PRO A 132 -12.89 -14.97 -5.81
CA PRO A 132 -12.05 -15.83 -4.96
C PRO A 132 -11.15 -16.83 -5.70
N MET A 133 -10.90 -16.67 -6.98
CA MET A 133 -10.10 -17.61 -7.77
C MET A 133 -8.65 -17.65 -7.33
N PRO A 134 -8.09 -18.82 -7.00
CA PRO A 134 -6.68 -18.93 -6.63
C PRO A 134 -5.78 -18.59 -7.82
N PRO A 135 -4.57 -18.04 -7.57
CA PRO A 135 -3.59 -17.86 -8.62
C PRO A 135 -3.15 -19.22 -9.18
N THR A 136 -2.76 -19.24 -10.45
CA THR A 136 -2.13 -20.41 -11.06
C THR A 136 -0.77 -20.70 -10.42
N ARG A 137 -0.24 -21.90 -10.58
CA ARG A 137 1.07 -22.26 -10.05
C ARG A 137 2.19 -21.31 -10.50
N PRO A 138 2.35 -20.94 -11.79
CA PRO A 138 3.36 -19.97 -12.22
C PRO A 138 3.19 -18.59 -11.57
N GLN A 139 1.95 -18.14 -11.39
CA GLN A 139 1.65 -16.89 -10.71
C GLN A 139 2.02 -16.94 -9.23
N SER A 140 1.73 -18.06 -8.55
CA SER A 140 2.11 -18.27 -7.15
C SER A 140 3.64 -18.29 -6.99
N GLU A 141 4.35 -18.96 -7.88
CA GLU A 141 5.82 -19.00 -7.90
C GLU A 141 6.40 -17.58 -8.09
N ALA A 142 5.84 -16.78 -8.99
CA ALA A 142 6.26 -15.38 -9.20
C ALA A 142 6.02 -14.51 -7.97
N ILE A 143 4.86 -14.66 -7.31
CA ILE A 143 4.53 -13.92 -6.08
C ILE A 143 5.53 -14.28 -4.97
N VAL A 144 5.76 -15.58 -4.75
CA VAL A 144 6.70 -16.06 -3.72
C VAL A 144 8.11 -15.56 -4.00
N ALA A 145 8.57 -15.62 -5.26
CA ALA A 145 9.88 -15.13 -5.65
C ALA A 145 10.03 -13.60 -5.44
N ALA A 146 8.99 -12.81 -5.75
CA ALA A 146 8.99 -11.36 -5.51
C ALA A 146 9.06 -11.05 -4.01
N ARG A 147 8.24 -11.73 -3.19
CA ARG A 147 8.27 -11.58 -1.73
C ARG A 147 9.60 -12.01 -1.12
N ALA A 148 10.16 -13.12 -1.57
CA ALA A 148 11.46 -13.58 -1.09
C ALA A 148 12.58 -12.57 -1.38
N ARG A 149 12.59 -11.95 -2.57
CA ARG A 149 13.54 -10.87 -2.90
C ARG A 149 13.35 -9.64 -2.02
N PHE A 150 12.09 -9.27 -1.77
CA PHE A 150 11.77 -8.14 -0.89
C PHE A 150 12.27 -8.38 0.54
N HIS A 151 11.92 -9.54 1.13
CA HIS A 151 12.38 -9.89 2.47
C HIS A 151 13.90 -10.02 2.56
N ALA A 152 14.54 -10.67 1.58
CA ALA A 152 16.00 -10.82 1.56
C ALA A 152 16.75 -9.48 1.50
N ALA A 153 16.18 -8.47 0.84
CA ALA A 153 16.79 -7.16 0.73
C ALA A 153 16.88 -6.40 2.06
N LEU A 154 16.00 -6.73 3.02
CA LEU A 154 15.95 -6.11 4.34
C LEU A 154 16.24 -7.11 5.48
N TRP A 155 16.69 -8.31 5.15
CA TRP A 155 16.97 -9.34 6.15
C TRP A 155 18.09 -8.88 7.09
N ASP A 156 17.79 -8.84 8.39
CA ASP A 156 18.70 -8.36 9.43
C ASP A 156 19.29 -6.94 9.19
N ASP A 157 18.59 -6.10 8.42
CA ASP A 157 19.04 -4.73 8.19
C ASP A 157 18.96 -3.91 9.50
N PRO A 158 20.08 -3.34 9.99
CA PRO A 158 20.13 -2.64 11.28
C PRO A 158 19.28 -1.35 11.30
N ARG A 159 18.82 -0.89 10.15
CA ARG A 159 17.92 0.28 10.05
C ARG A 159 16.47 -0.06 10.41
N LEU A 160 16.08 -1.34 10.38
CA LEU A 160 14.73 -1.77 10.74
C LEU A 160 14.44 -1.45 12.21
N GLY A 161 13.30 -0.81 12.46
CA GLY A 161 12.92 -0.34 13.79
C GLY A 161 13.66 0.91 14.29
N THR A 162 14.63 1.43 13.53
CA THR A 162 15.36 2.68 13.86
C THR A 162 15.10 3.80 12.88
N SER A 163 15.40 3.63 11.61
CA SER A 163 15.13 4.60 10.53
C SER A 163 14.19 4.08 9.45
N ILE A 164 13.88 2.78 9.47
CA ILE A 164 12.91 2.12 8.60
C ILE A 164 11.89 1.40 9.49
N GLY A 165 10.61 1.67 9.28
CA GLY A 165 9.52 0.97 9.98
C GLY A 165 9.35 1.37 11.45
N THR A 166 9.79 2.56 11.86
CA THR A 166 9.67 3.10 13.23
C THR A 166 8.21 3.31 13.67
N TRP A 167 7.27 3.29 12.74
CA TRP A 167 5.84 3.50 12.94
C TRP A 167 5.05 2.23 13.29
N LEU A 168 5.74 1.09 13.43
CA LEU A 168 5.11 -0.16 13.86
C LEU A 168 4.86 -0.14 15.36
N GLU A 169 3.60 0.00 15.76
CA GLU A 169 3.21 -0.13 17.16
C GLU A 169 3.22 -1.58 17.65
N PRO A 170 3.47 -1.81 18.96
CA PRO A 170 3.34 -3.15 19.55
C PRO A 170 1.94 -3.73 19.38
N HIS A 171 1.84 -4.99 19.00
CA HIS A 171 0.59 -5.65 18.61
C HIS A 171 -0.30 -6.19 19.76
N ASP A 172 0.04 -5.96 21.03
CA ASP A 172 -0.73 -6.44 22.17
C ASP A 172 -2.22 -6.07 22.16
N PRO A 173 -2.62 -4.84 21.77
CA PRO A 173 -4.02 -4.49 21.64
C PRO A 173 -4.78 -5.31 20.58
N GLN A 174 -4.08 -5.79 19.55
CA GLN A 174 -4.70 -6.58 18.47
C GLN A 174 -5.06 -7.99 18.90
N ILE A 175 -4.25 -8.64 19.75
CA ILE A 175 -4.53 -9.98 20.24
C ILE A 175 -5.80 -9.98 21.10
N ARG A 176 -5.93 -8.99 21.98
CA ARG A 176 -7.16 -8.81 22.80
C ARG A 176 -8.40 -8.63 21.93
N ARG A 177 -8.32 -7.73 20.96
CA ARG A 177 -9.40 -7.47 20.01
C ARG A 177 -9.75 -8.74 19.22
N PHE A 178 -8.75 -9.47 18.76
CA PHE A 178 -8.95 -10.72 18.04
C PHE A 178 -9.67 -11.76 18.92
N ALA A 179 -9.33 -11.90 20.19
CA ALA A 179 -10.01 -12.78 21.15
C ALA A 179 -11.50 -12.42 21.31
N GLU A 180 -11.79 -11.12 21.49
CA GLU A 180 -13.18 -10.64 21.59
C GLU A 180 -13.99 -10.85 20.31
N GLU A 181 -13.39 -10.59 19.15
CA GLU A 181 -14.03 -10.80 17.85
C GLU A 181 -14.28 -12.29 17.59
N PHE A 182 -13.34 -13.15 17.96
CA PHE A 182 -13.50 -14.59 17.86
C PHE A 182 -14.60 -15.10 18.79
N ALA A 183 -14.68 -14.65 20.04
CA ALA A 183 -15.75 -15.02 20.94
C ALA A 183 -17.14 -14.68 20.34
N ARG A 184 -17.33 -13.45 19.87
CA ARG A 184 -18.57 -13.02 19.20
C ARG A 184 -18.89 -13.85 17.93
N PHE A 185 -17.85 -14.19 17.15
CA PHE A 185 -18.01 -15.05 15.98
C PHE A 185 -18.44 -16.48 16.39
N ALA A 186 -17.75 -17.07 17.38
CA ALA A 186 -18.01 -18.41 17.85
C ALA A 186 -19.44 -18.56 18.40
N ASP A 187 -19.92 -17.57 19.18
CA ASP A 187 -21.29 -17.52 19.68
C ASP A 187 -22.32 -17.44 18.55
N ARG A 188 -22.09 -16.60 17.55
CA ARG A 188 -22.99 -16.45 16.40
C ARG A 188 -23.07 -17.71 15.52
N VAL A 189 -21.96 -18.40 15.34
CA VAL A 189 -21.88 -19.60 14.50
C VAL A 189 -22.35 -20.84 15.24
N GLY A 190 -22.16 -20.89 16.57
CA GLY A 190 -22.58 -21.99 17.45
C GLY A 190 -22.01 -23.33 17.00
N ASP A 191 -22.83 -24.35 16.95
CA ASP A 191 -22.47 -25.73 16.61
C ASP A 191 -21.98 -25.91 15.15
N ARG A 192 -22.16 -24.90 14.30
CA ARG A 192 -21.65 -24.91 12.93
C ARG A 192 -20.13 -24.68 12.86
N LEU A 193 -19.51 -24.21 13.95
CA LEU A 193 -18.06 -24.09 14.03
C LEU A 193 -17.47 -25.45 14.48
N PRO A 194 -16.73 -26.16 13.60
CA PRO A 194 -16.13 -27.44 13.96
C PRO A 194 -15.20 -27.29 15.17
N ALA A 195 -15.28 -28.25 16.10
CA ALA A 195 -14.48 -28.23 17.33
C ALA A 195 -12.98 -28.11 17.08
N GLU A 196 -12.49 -28.80 16.05
CA GLU A 196 -11.08 -28.71 15.62
C GLU A 196 -10.68 -27.29 15.20
N ARG A 197 -11.53 -26.59 14.44
CA ARG A 197 -11.27 -25.18 14.05
C ARG A 197 -11.34 -24.26 15.26
N ARG A 198 -12.29 -24.46 16.15
CA ARG A 198 -12.38 -23.70 17.41
C ARG A 198 -11.08 -23.82 18.20
N ALA A 199 -10.59 -25.03 18.41
CA ALA A 199 -9.35 -25.29 19.14
C ALA A 199 -8.12 -24.60 18.52
N VAL A 200 -8.05 -24.51 17.19
CA VAL A 200 -6.96 -23.77 16.51
C VAL A 200 -7.00 -22.29 16.85
N TYR A 201 -8.17 -21.65 16.82
CA TYR A 201 -8.29 -20.22 17.14
C TYR A 201 -8.03 -19.94 18.63
N GLU A 202 -8.55 -20.79 19.52
CA GLU A 202 -8.30 -20.68 20.96
C GLU A 202 -6.79 -20.78 21.27
N ARG A 203 -6.10 -21.74 20.66
CA ARG A 203 -4.65 -21.88 20.78
C ARG A 203 -3.88 -20.69 20.20
N LEU A 204 -4.34 -20.13 19.07
CA LEU A 204 -3.74 -18.92 18.50
C LEU A 204 -3.87 -17.72 19.45
N ILE A 205 -5.00 -17.58 20.13
CA ILE A 205 -5.22 -16.52 21.12
C ILE A 205 -4.35 -16.74 22.34
N GLU A 206 -4.29 -17.96 22.86
CA GLU A 206 -3.47 -18.33 24.04
C GLU A 206 -1.97 -18.08 23.77
N GLU A 207 -1.47 -18.51 22.60
CA GLU A 207 -0.07 -18.39 22.20
C GLU A 207 0.30 -17.03 21.58
N GLY A 208 -0.69 -16.18 21.34
CA GLY A 208 -0.54 -14.95 20.56
C GLY A 208 0.56 -14.03 21.10
N HIS A 209 0.64 -13.82 22.41
CA HIS A 209 1.68 -13.01 23.03
C HIS A 209 3.07 -13.59 22.81
N ARG A 210 3.22 -14.90 22.92
CA ARG A 210 4.48 -15.60 22.70
C ARG A 210 4.93 -15.52 21.24
N LEU A 211 3.99 -15.75 20.32
CA LEU A 211 4.25 -15.64 18.88
C LEU A 211 4.63 -14.22 18.50
N ASN A 212 3.95 -13.24 19.05
CA ASN A 212 4.24 -11.83 18.81
C ASN A 212 5.61 -11.42 19.35
N ALA A 213 5.95 -11.82 20.59
CA ALA A 213 7.27 -11.58 21.16
C ALA A 213 8.38 -12.22 20.30
N ARG A 214 8.18 -13.45 19.85
CA ARG A 214 9.10 -14.13 18.92
C ARG A 214 9.25 -13.39 17.60
N TYR A 215 8.15 -12.91 17.02
CA TYR A 215 8.18 -12.13 15.79
C TYR A 215 9.05 -10.89 15.94
N HIS A 216 8.88 -10.12 17.01
CA HIS A 216 9.66 -8.89 17.26
C HIS A 216 11.11 -9.12 17.63
N THR A 217 11.47 -10.30 18.14
CA THR A 217 12.87 -10.61 18.52
C THR A 217 13.67 -11.30 17.41
N HIS A 218 13.00 -11.92 16.44
CA HIS A 218 13.66 -12.75 15.44
C HIS A 218 13.38 -12.34 14.00
N THR A 219 12.50 -11.39 13.75
CA THR A 219 12.23 -10.89 12.41
C THR A 219 12.49 -9.40 12.36
N ALA A 220 13.52 -9.07 11.68
CA ALA A 220 13.80 -7.70 11.27
C ALA A 220 13.11 -7.36 9.93
N THR A 221 12.15 -8.18 9.48
CA THR A 221 11.41 -7.94 8.21
C THR A 221 9.92 -8.16 8.37
#